data_9698ff5ce708bb2e446ab622da42c9d6
#
_entry.id   9698ff5ce708bb2e446ab622da42c9d6
#
_cell.length_a   1.000
_cell.length_b   1.000
_cell.length_c   1.000
_cell.angle_alpha   90.00
_cell.angle_beta   90.00
_cell.angle_gamma   90.00
#
_symmetry.space_group_name_H-M   'P 1'
#
loop_
_entity.id
_entity.type
_entity.pdbx_description
1 polymer ?
#
loop_
_entity_poly.entity_id
_entity_poly.type
_entity_poly.pdbx_seq_one_letter_code
_entity_poly.pdbx_strand_id
1 'polypeptide(L)'
;MKASGVERGLSSVTGRFATTAVARVPTLLLSVFWTLVLTLAPALPPAVAVSAETESSVAELDAARGRRLLLSRAYLPPDFDQEVFDELWTTWPEPLRSRAEKAPPDGRRRMAMDRYGLTPHPDDPARTLQYVVGTNGGWSMSCLACHQGQVDGRVIPGLPNSNYALETLTEEVRLVKVRQRKPFGHMDMGSLLLPLGTTNGTTNAVMFGVALMRHRTADLEIVSRPPRFDLVHHDMDAPAWWHYSRRTNLYADGFAPKGHRMLMQFLLVKENGPEKFREWEEEFRDIEAWIDSLDAPPWPWTVDKSLAERGRVLFSTHCAGCHGTYGSPSRYAETIVPIDEVGTDRVRFDSLTARERGDLNRSWFGRGGAGGRDDPPGYVAPPLDGIWATAPYFHNGSVPTLWHVLHPGERPVVWRRTPTGYDRARVGLEAAEFPSLPAEKLTTAERRGYFDTTKPGKAATGHDFPDALDEGEKAAVLEYLKTL
;
A
#
# COMPACT_ATOMS: atom_id res chain seq x y z
N MET A 1 -0.85 59.70 20.94
CA MET A 1 -0.93 60.95 20.14
C MET A 1 -1.36 60.58 18.75
N LYS A 2 -2.54 61.12 18.31
CA LYS A 2 -3.10 61.34 16.97
C LYS A 2 -3.04 60.16 16.00
N ALA A 3 -4.04 59.39 15.60
CA ALA A 3 -5.37 59.75 15.02
C ALA A 3 -5.29 60.52 13.68
N SER A 4 -5.64 59.81 12.57
CA SER A 4 -6.36 60.26 11.37
C SER A 4 -6.50 59.03 10.46
N GLY A 5 -7.61 58.47 10.02
CA GLY A 5 -8.94 58.98 9.74
C GLY A 5 -9.08 59.52 8.31
N VAL A 6 -9.47 58.65 7.32
CA VAL A 6 -10.21 59.12 6.13
C VAL A 6 -11.18 57.98 5.71
N GLU A 7 -12.47 58.35 5.80
CA GLU A 7 -13.60 57.70 5.13
C GLU A 7 -13.82 58.24 3.71
N ARG A 8 -14.68 57.51 2.96
CA ARG A 8 -15.52 57.77 1.79
C ARG A 8 -15.03 57.07 0.52
N GLY A 9 -15.87 56.44 -0.30
CA GLY A 9 -17.26 56.66 -0.51
C GLY A 9 -17.90 55.50 -1.29
N LEU A 10 -19.16 55.30 -0.99
CA LEU A 10 -20.12 54.51 -1.77
C LEU A 10 -20.42 55.13 -3.13
N SER A 11 -20.50 54.35 -4.20
CA SER A 11 -21.32 54.70 -5.35
C SER A 11 -22.05 53.43 -5.84
N SER A 12 -23.37 53.51 -5.68
CA SER A 12 -24.37 52.63 -6.25
C SER A 12 -24.50 52.87 -7.75
N VAL A 13 -24.53 51.79 -8.55
CA VAL A 13 -25.04 51.83 -9.93
C VAL A 13 -26.13 50.78 -10.07
N THR A 14 -27.35 51.28 -10.13
CA THR A 14 -28.54 50.55 -10.55
C THR A 14 -28.58 50.45 -12.07
N GLY A 15 -28.66 49.23 -12.63
CA GLY A 15 -28.84 49.00 -14.08
C GLY A 15 -29.88 47.93 -14.36
N ARG A 16 -30.98 48.43 -14.84
CA ARG A 16 -32.26 47.94 -15.34
C ARG A 16 -32.28 46.53 -15.95
N PHE A 17 -33.33 45.79 -15.55
CA PHE A 17 -33.87 44.62 -16.22
C PHE A 17 -34.43 44.98 -17.61
N ALA A 18 -34.10 44.14 -18.62
CA ALA A 18 -34.80 44.15 -19.91
C ALA A 18 -35.43 42.77 -20.09
N THR A 19 -36.74 42.74 -19.97
CA THR A 19 -37.64 41.64 -20.36
C THR A 19 -37.73 41.57 -21.88
N THR A 20 -37.39 40.43 -22.50
CA THR A 20 -37.75 40.17 -23.90
C THR A 20 -38.75 39.04 -23.99
N ALA A 21 -39.78 39.33 -24.76
CA ALA A 21 -41.03 38.61 -24.91
C ALA A 21 -40.90 37.27 -25.65
N VAL A 22 -41.73 36.34 -25.21
CA VAL A 22 -42.03 35.04 -25.86
C VAL A 22 -42.90 35.30 -27.09
N ALA A 23 -42.45 34.94 -28.27
CA ALA A 23 -43.28 34.87 -29.48
C ALA A 23 -43.76 33.42 -29.67
N ARG A 24 -45.06 33.20 -29.58
CA ARG A 24 -45.77 32.01 -30.00
C ARG A 24 -45.96 32.03 -31.51
N VAL A 25 -45.66 30.95 -32.22
CA VAL A 25 -46.08 30.73 -33.62
C VAL A 25 -46.93 29.47 -33.69
N PRO A 26 -48.03 29.48 -34.45
CA PRO A 26 -49.09 28.48 -34.37
C PRO A 26 -48.86 27.24 -35.26
N THR A 27 -49.47 26.18 -34.80
CA THR A 27 -49.59 24.86 -35.47
C THR A 27 -50.40 25.01 -36.79
N LEU A 28 -49.84 24.53 -37.90
CA LEU A 28 -50.58 24.26 -39.12
C LEU A 28 -50.30 22.83 -39.58
N LEU A 29 -51.40 22.08 -39.68
CA LEU A 29 -51.51 20.74 -40.26
C LEU A 29 -51.15 20.77 -41.75
N LEU A 30 -50.34 19.81 -42.19
CA LEU A 30 -50.41 19.31 -43.60
C LEU A 30 -50.05 17.80 -43.60
N SER A 31 -51.03 17.07 -43.98
CA SER A 31 -51.05 15.62 -44.25
C SER A 31 -50.53 15.29 -45.63
N VAL A 32 -49.97 14.06 -45.74
CA VAL A 32 -49.89 13.20 -46.92
C VAL A 32 -48.77 13.55 -47.96
N PHE A 33 -47.74 12.69 -47.97
CA PHE A 33 -47.37 11.87 -49.17
C PHE A 33 -46.34 10.80 -48.69
N TRP A 34 -46.80 9.52 -48.68
CA TRP A 34 -45.91 8.39 -48.61
C TRP A 34 -45.38 8.10 -50.00
N THR A 35 -44.08 8.28 -50.21
CA THR A 35 -43.33 7.69 -51.31
C THR A 35 -42.33 6.70 -50.76
N LEU A 36 -42.54 5.45 -51.08
CA LEU A 36 -41.73 4.27 -50.78
C LEU A 36 -40.38 4.38 -51.51
N VAL A 37 -39.30 4.74 -50.79
CA VAL A 37 -37.93 4.57 -51.29
C VAL A 37 -37.32 3.42 -50.48
N LEU A 38 -37.29 2.23 -51.06
CA LEU A 38 -36.47 1.13 -50.60
C LEU A 38 -35.00 1.48 -50.84
N THR A 39 -34.33 2.03 -49.84
CA THR A 39 -32.87 2.05 -49.80
C THR A 39 -32.39 0.77 -49.12
N LEU A 40 -31.71 -0.11 -49.88
CA LEU A 40 -30.90 -1.19 -49.32
C LEU A 40 -29.86 -0.58 -48.38
N ALA A 41 -30.10 -0.67 -47.07
CA ALA A 41 -29.05 -0.46 -46.07
C ALA A 41 -28.14 -1.70 -46.10
N PRO A 42 -26.81 -1.56 -46.17
CA PRO A 42 -25.92 -2.70 -45.98
C PRO A 42 -26.15 -3.25 -44.58
N ALA A 43 -26.43 -4.55 -44.49
CA ALA A 43 -26.56 -5.25 -43.23
C ALA A 43 -25.22 -5.13 -42.47
N LEU A 44 -25.21 -4.40 -41.36
CA LEU A 44 -24.12 -4.46 -40.37
C LEU A 44 -24.00 -5.93 -39.92
N PRO A 45 -22.79 -6.50 -39.90
CA PRO A 45 -22.64 -7.82 -39.29
C PRO A 45 -23.16 -7.81 -37.84
N PRO A 46 -23.79 -8.91 -37.40
CA PRO A 46 -24.26 -8.99 -36.03
C PRO A 46 -23.06 -8.72 -35.08
N ALA A 47 -23.22 -7.78 -34.16
CA ALA A 47 -22.28 -7.63 -33.08
C ALA A 47 -22.18 -9.00 -32.39
N VAL A 48 -20.99 -9.60 -32.42
CA VAL A 48 -20.71 -10.85 -31.71
C VAL A 48 -20.86 -10.48 -30.24
N ALA A 49 -21.94 -10.89 -29.64
CA ALA A 49 -22.11 -10.81 -28.20
C ALA A 49 -21.07 -11.75 -27.58
N VAL A 50 -19.95 -11.21 -27.13
CA VAL A 50 -19.02 -11.94 -26.28
C VAL A 50 -19.81 -12.30 -25.03
N SER A 51 -19.98 -13.59 -24.77
CA SER A 51 -20.74 -14.03 -23.62
C SER A 51 -19.98 -13.65 -22.33
N ALA A 52 -20.69 -13.33 -21.26
CA ALA A 52 -20.08 -13.03 -19.94
C ALA A 52 -19.14 -14.17 -19.46
N GLU A 53 -19.42 -15.40 -19.85
CA GLU A 53 -18.54 -16.57 -19.61
C GLU A 53 -17.20 -16.48 -20.31
N THR A 54 -17.17 -15.92 -21.55
CA THR A 54 -15.92 -15.73 -22.30
C THR A 54 -15.09 -14.61 -21.70
N GLU A 55 -15.70 -13.51 -21.28
CA GLU A 55 -15.01 -12.40 -20.61
C GLU A 55 -14.44 -12.83 -19.24
N SER A 56 -15.21 -13.59 -18.46
CA SER A 56 -14.73 -14.14 -17.18
C SER A 56 -13.54 -15.08 -17.37
N SER A 57 -13.55 -15.93 -18.39
CA SER A 57 -12.44 -16.86 -18.69
C SER A 57 -11.17 -16.14 -19.14
N VAL A 58 -11.27 -15.05 -19.92
CA VAL A 58 -10.12 -14.23 -20.33
C VAL A 58 -9.53 -13.51 -19.13
N ALA A 59 -10.34 -12.87 -18.30
CA ALA A 59 -9.87 -12.19 -17.10
C ALA A 59 -9.17 -13.14 -16.11
N GLU A 60 -9.64 -14.37 -15.96
CA GLU A 60 -8.99 -15.41 -15.15
C GLU A 60 -7.64 -15.84 -15.72
N LEU A 61 -7.50 -15.95 -17.05
CA LEU A 61 -6.23 -16.26 -17.71
C LEU A 61 -5.22 -15.12 -17.52
N ASP A 62 -5.64 -13.87 -17.61
CA ASP A 62 -4.80 -12.68 -17.41
C ASP A 62 -4.33 -12.61 -15.95
N ALA A 63 -5.21 -12.83 -14.97
CA ALA A 63 -4.86 -12.89 -13.56
C ALA A 63 -3.85 -14.01 -13.26
N ALA A 64 -4.04 -15.21 -13.82
CA ALA A 64 -3.10 -16.32 -13.67
C ALA A 64 -1.74 -16.00 -14.30
N ARG A 65 -1.70 -15.28 -15.43
CA ARG A 65 -0.47 -14.81 -16.04
C ARG A 65 0.21 -13.75 -15.18
N GLY A 66 -0.52 -12.79 -14.62
CA GLY A 66 -0.01 -11.77 -13.72
C GLY A 66 0.68 -12.37 -12.49
N ARG A 67 0.07 -13.40 -11.86
CA ARG A 67 0.69 -14.14 -10.77
C ARG A 67 2.01 -14.80 -11.19
N ARG A 68 2.04 -15.47 -12.34
CA ARG A 68 3.27 -16.11 -12.85
C ARG A 68 4.37 -15.10 -13.11
N LEU A 69 4.04 -13.92 -13.65
CA LEU A 69 5.00 -12.84 -13.88
C LEU A 69 5.67 -12.38 -12.59
N LEU A 70 4.91 -12.16 -11.52
CA LEU A 70 5.46 -11.77 -10.22
C LEU A 70 6.38 -12.83 -9.59
N LEU A 71 6.15 -14.11 -9.88
CA LEU A 71 6.97 -15.22 -9.36
C LEU A 71 8.23 -15.49 -10.20
N SER A 72 8.26 -15.06 -11.46
CA SER A 72 9.31 -15.51 -12.40
C SER A 72 10.03 -14.40 -13.15
N ARG A 73 9.47 -13.19 -13.25
CA ARG A 73 10.06 -12.10 -14.02
C ARG A 73 10.70 -11.04 -13.12
N ALA A 74 11.99 -10.81 -13.32
CA ALA A 74 12.72 -9.74 -12.67
C ALA A 74 12.49 -8.41 -13.42
N TYR A 75 11.93 -7.41 -12.75
CA TYR A 75 11.74 -6.04 -13.26
C TYR A 75 12.79 -5.07 -12.72
N LEU A 76 13.53 -5.46 -11.70
CA LEU A 76 14.63 -4.72 -11.11
C LEU A 76 15.96 -5.42 -11.42
N PRO A 77 17.08 -4.69 -11.45
CA PRO A 77 18.40 -5.30 -11.44
C PRO A 77 18.59 -6.19 -10.21
N PRO A 78 19.49 -7.19 -10.26
CA PRO A 78 19.77 -8.03 -9.10
C PRO A 78 20.33 -7.22 -7.92
N ASP A 79 19.83 -7.49 -6.72
CA ASP A 79 20.36 -6.94 -5.48
C ASP A 79 21.61 -7.69 -5.02
N PHE A 80 21.62 -9.00 -5.16
CA PHE A 80 22.72 -9.90 -4.79
C PHE A 80 22.61 -11.22 -5.57
N ASP A 81 23.52 -12.15 -5.35
CA ASP A 81 23.50 -13.50 -5.91
C ASP A 81 23.45 -14.56 -4.82
N GLN A 82 23.33 -15.82 -5.22
CA GLN A 82 23.24 -16.97 -4.30
C GLN A 82 24.46 -17.07 -3.36
N GLU A 83 25.66 -16.75 -3.85
CA GLU A 83 26.88 -16.82 -3.04
C GLU A 83 26.85 -15.79 -1.91
N VAL A 84 26.40 -14.56 -2.18
CA VAL A 84 26.18 -13.53 -1.16
C VAL A 84 25.14 -13.98 -0.14
N PHE A 85 24.02 -14.54 -0.59
CA PHE A 85 22.96 -15.02 0.29
C PHE A 85 23.43 -16.13 1.23
N ASP A 86 24.17 -17.10 0.69
CA ASP A 86 24.68 -18.24 1.46
C ASP A 86 25.76 -17.84 2.50
N GLU A 87 26.39 -16.67 2.35
CA GLU A 87 27.41 -16.12 3.27
C GLU A 87 26.85 -15.09 4.27
N LEU A 88 25.56 -14.71 4.21
CA LEU A 88 24.97 -13.71 5.10
C LEU A 88 25.16 -14.03 6.59
N TRP A 89 25.11 -15.31 6.97
CA TRP A 89 25.27 -15.77 8.34
C TRP A 89 26.60 -15.32 8.97
N THR A 90 27.65 -15.08 8.17
CA THR A 90 28.96 -14.62 8.65
C THR A 90 28.94 -13.21 9.23
N THR A 91 27.86 -12.44 8.96
CA THR A 91 27.64 -11.09 9.47
C THR A 91 26.81 -11.05 10.74
N TRP A 92 26.20 -12.16 11.13
CA TRP A 92 25.24 -12.18 12.22
C TRP A 92 25.90 -12.03 13.60
N PRO A 93 25.20 -11.45 14.59
CA PRO A 93 25.71 -11.35 15.94
C PRO A 93 25.72 -12.72 16.63
N GLU A 94 26.55 -12.84 17.68
CA GLU A 94 26.47 -14.00 18.59
C GLU A 94 25.17 -13.93 19.43
N PRO A 95 24.57 -15.06 19.83
CA PRO A 95 25.01 -16.44 19.54
C PRO A 95 24.49 -17.00 18.20
N LEU A 96 23.80 -16.16 17.38
CA LEU A 96 23.15 -16.61 16.14
C LEU A 96 24.20 -17.11 15.11
N ARG A 97 25.32 -16.40 15.00
CA ARG A 97 26.41 -16.75 14.09
C ARG A 97 27.00 -18.12 14.43
N SER A 98 27.33 -18.38 15.69
CA SER A 98 27.84 -19.69 16.13
C SER A 98 26.85 -20.85 15.90
N ARG A 99 25.55 -20.57 15.97
CA ARG A 99 24.51 -21.54 15.62
C ARG A 99 24.49 -21.83 14.12
N ALA A 100 24.58 -20.79 13.31
CA ALA A 100 24.61 -20.89 11.85
C ALA A 100 25.87 -21.60 11.36
N GLU A 101 27.03 -21.38 11.98
CA GLU A 101 28.28 -22.05 11.66
C GLU A 101 28.16 -23.60 11.79
N LYS A 102 27.45 -24.04 12.82
CA LYS A 102 27.21 -25.46 13.07
C LYS A 102 26.07 -26.08 12.26
N ALA A 103 25.23 -25.23 11.63
CA ALA A 103 24.09 -25.70 10.86
C ALA A 103 24.51 -26.16 9.45
N PRO A 104 23.83 -27.15 8.87
CA PRO A 104 24.02 -27.51 7.47
C PRO A 104 23.52 -26.34 6.55
N PRO A 105 23.92 -26.30 5.25
CA PRO A 105 23.56 -25.25 4.34
C PRO A 105 22.05 -24.91 4.32
N ASP A 106 21.19 -25.90 4.22
CA ASP A 106 19.73 -25.71 4.25
C ASP A 106 19.22 -25.15 5.60
N GLY A 107 19.89 -25.51 6.69
CA GLY A 107 19.65 -24.98 8.02
C GLY A 107 19.97 -23.47 8.07
N ARG A 108 21.11 -23.07 7.50
CA ARG A 108 21.51 -21.64 7.40
C ARG A 108 20.54 -20.85 6.56
N ARG A 109 20.07 -21.38 5.43
CA ARG A 109 19.07 -20.73 4.58
C ARG A 109 17.76 -20.51 5.35
N ARG A 110 17.26 -21.50 6.06
CA ARG A 110 16.08 -21.32 6.93
C ARG A 110 16.30 -20.25 7.98
N MET A 111 17.44 -20.25 8.66
CA MET A 111 17.79 -19.19 9.62
C MET A 111 17.86 -17.80 8.98
N ALA A 112 18.33 -17.69 7.73
CA ALA A 112 18.32 -16.45 6.98
C ALA A 112 16.89 -16.02 6.62
N MET A 113 16.04 -16.93 6.16
CA MET A 113 14.64 -16.65 5.88
C MET A 113 13.90 -16.15 7.13
N ASP A 114 14.08 -16.82 8.27
CA ASP A 114 13.50 -16.41 9.55
C ASP A 114 14.01 -15.02 9.99
N ARG A 115 15.33 -14.77 9.86
CA ARG A 115 15.95 -13.52 10.25
C ARG A 115 15.43 -12.31 9.46
N TYR A 116 15.22 -12.50 8.16
CA TYR A 116 14.85 -11.41 7.27
C TYR A 116 13.35 -11.36 6.94
N GLY A 117 12.55 -12.25 7.51
CA GLY A 117 11.11 -12.31 7.23
C GLY A 117 10.82 -12.75 5.78
N LEU A 118 11.62 -13.66 5.25
CA LEU A 118 11.44 -14.20 3.91
C LEU A 118 10.62 -15.49 3.97
N THR A 119 9.85 -15.74 2.93
CA THR A 119 8.97 -16.91 2.80
C THR A 119 9.55 -17.87 1.77
N PRO A 120 9.73 -19.16 2.07
CA PRO A 120 10.18 -20.14 1.09
C PRO A 120 9.27 -20.18 -0.15
N HIS A 121 9.87 -20.28 -1.33
CA HIS A 121 9.11 -20.45 -2.57
C HIS A 121 8.46 -21.86 -2.59
N PRO A 122 7.16 -22.00 -2.97
CA PRO A 122 6.46 -23.28 -2.89
C PRO A 122 7.07 -24.36 -3.79
N ASP A 123 7.61 -23.98 -4.94
CA ASP A 123 8.17 -24.92 -5.91
C ASP A 123 9.68 -25.18 -5.73
N ASP A 124 10.38 -24.31 -4.98
CA ASP A 124 11.81 -24.43 -4.70
C ASP A 124 12.15 -23.81 -3.33
N PRO A 125 12.17 -24.58 -2.25
CA PRO A 125 12.46 -24.08 -0.90
C PRO A 125 13.84 -23.46 -0.71
N ALA A 126 14.75 -23.59 -1.67
CA ALA A 126 16.05 -22.90 -1.65
C ALA A 126 15.93 -21.42 -2.04
N ARG A 127 14.82 -21.04 -2.68
CA ARG A 127 14.47 -19.67 -3.07
C ARG A 127 13.41 -19.09 -2.16
N THR A 128 13.17 -17.79 -2.29
CA THR A 128 12.12 -17.08 -1.53
C THR A 128 11.10 -16.48 -2.48
N LEU A 129 9.88 -16.26 -2.00
CA LEU A 129 8.82 -15.56 -2.76
C LEU A 129 9.16 -14.08 -2.98
N GLN A 130 9.99 -13.49 -2.13
CA GLN A 130 10.32 -12.07 -2.15
C GLN A 130 11.32 -11.70 -3.26
N TYR A 131 12.01 -12.69 -3.82
CA TYR A 131 13.04 -12.47 -4.85
C TYR A 131 12.83 -13.39 -6.04
N VAL A 132 12.99 -12.82 -7.23
CA VAL A 132 13.09 -13.58 -8.48
C VAL A 132 14.56 -13.82 -8.79
N VAL A 133 14.93 -15.08 -9.02
CA VAL A 133 16.29 -15.44 -9.41
C VAL A 133 16.40 -15.49 -10.93
N GLY A 134 17.20 -14.59 -11.49
CA GLY A 134 17.45 -14.52 -12.92
C GLY A 134 18.32 -15.68 -13.44
N THR A 135 18.41 -15.82 -14.75
CA THR A 135 19.23 -16.87 -15.41
C THR A 135 20.71 -16.72 -15.15
N ASN A 136 21.15 -15.53 -14.74
CA ASN A 136 22.54 -15.25 -14.32
C ASN A 136 22.80 -15.51 -12.82
N GLY A 137 21.84 -16.11 -12.10
CA GLY A 137 21.92 -16.39 -10.67
C GLY A 137 21.72 -15.16 -9.76
N GLY A 138 21.42 -14.00 -10.32
CA GLY A 138 21.13 -12.78 -9.56
C GLY A 138 19.74 -12.78 -8.95
N TRP A 139 19.61 -12.32 -7.72
CA TRP A 139 18.37 -12.19 -6.97
C TRP A 139 17.83 -10.77 -7.06
N SER A 140 16.69 -10.59 -7.68
CA SER A 140 16.00 -9.31 -7.84
C SER A 140 14.77 -9.25 -6.96
N MET A 141 14.65 -8.20 -6.15
CA MET A 141 13.48 -7.98 -5.31
C MET A 141 12.21 -7.84 -6.17
N SER A 142 11.13 -8.50 -5.76
CA SER A 142 9.82 -8.41 -6.38
C SER A 142 8.81 -7.68 -5.49
N CYS A 143 7.63 -7.36 -6.01
CA CYS A 143 6.54 -6.75 -5.24
C CYS A 143 6.11 -7.64 -4.06
N LEU A 144 6.32 -8.96 -4.16
CA LEU A 144 6.02 -9.92 -3.10
C LEU A 144 6.93 -9.74 -1.86
N ALA A 145 8.01 -8.95 -1.94
CA ALA A 145 8.83 -8.60 -0.78
C ALA A 145 8.01 -7.94 0.32
N CYS A 146 7.16 -6.98 -0.05
CA CYS A 146 6.28 -6.27 0.87
C CYS A 146 4.85 -6.82 0.92
N HIS A 147 4.42 -7.60 -0.10
CA HIS A 147 3.03 -8.05 -0.25
C HIS A 147 2.87 -9.58 -0.26
N GLN A 148 3.79 -10.31 0.40
CA GLN A 148 3.65 -11.75 0.61
C GLN A 148 4.04 -12.11 2.04
N GLY A 149 3.14 -11.79 2.95
CA GLY A 149 3.26 -12.08 4.37
C GLY A 149 2.64 -13.42 4.77
N GLN A 150 2.68 -13.68 6.07
CA GLN A 150 2.09 -14.87 6.69
C GLN A 150 1.44 -14.54 8.03
N VAL A 151 0.37 -15.23 8.35
CA VAL A 151 -0.29 -15.22 9.66
C VAL A 151 -0.36 -16.64 10.19
N ASP A 152 0.09 -16.86 11.43
CA ASP A 152 0.06 -18.18 12.11
C ASP A 152 0.67 -19.30 11.21
N GLY A 153 1.80 -18.98 10.53
CA GLY A 153 2.49 -19.89 9.61
C GLY A 153 1.80 -20.10 8.24
N ARG A 154 0.68 -19.45 7.98
CA ARG A 154 -0.02 -19.51 6.70
C ARG A 154 0.37 -18.36 5.81
N VAL A 155 0.90 -18.66 4.64
CA VAL A 155 1.20 -17.67 3.60
C VAL A 155 -0.10 -17.27 2.92
N ILE A 156 -0.38 -15.97 2.90
CA ILE A 156 -1.61 -15.41 2.33
C ILE A 156 -1.24 -14.49 1.17
N PRO A 157 -1.72 -14.74 -0.07
CA PRO A 157 -1.44 -13.89 -1.21
C PRO A 157 -1.91 -12.44 -0.99
N GLY A 158 -1.03 -11.48 -1.26
CA GLY A 158 -1.34 -10.06 -1.10
C GLY A 158 -1.34 -9.55 0.33
N LEU A 159 -1.01 -10.40 1.32
CA LEU A 159 -0.87 -9.98 2.72
C LEU A 159 0.39 -9.12 2.90
N PRO A 160 0.32 -7.98 3.63
CA PRO A 160 1.50 -7.23 4.03
C PRO A 160 2.55 -8.10 4.71
N ASN A 161 3.82 -7.98 4.31
CA ASN A 161 4.92 -8.70 4.95
C ASN A 161 5.47 -7.89 6.13
N SER A 162 4.76 -7.87 7.21
CA SER A 162 5.12 -7.17 8.44
C SER A 162 6.33 -7.75 9.20
N ASN A 163 7.02 -8.74 8.64
CA ASN A 163 8.28 -9.31 9.16
C ASN A 163 9.51 -8.91 8.35
N TYR A 164 9.34 -8.34 7.16
CA TYR A 164 10.44 -8.10 6.23
C TYR A 164 11.49 -7.14 6.81
N ALA A 165 12.67 -7.66 7.07
CA ALA A 165 13.79 -6.90 7.63
C ALA A 165 14.68 -6.31 6.52
N LEU A 166 14.07 -5.52 5.60
CA LEU A 166 14.69 -5.02 4.37
C LEU A 166 16.01 -4.28 4.62
N GLU A 167 16.01 -3.31 5.54
CA GLU A 167 17.22 -2.54 5.83
C GLU A 167 18.33 -3.41 6.40
N THR A 168 18.00 -4.35 7.31
CA THR A 168 18.98 -5.27 7.90
C THR A 168 19.56 -6.20 6.84
N LEU A 169 18.71 -6.76 5.95
CA LEU A 169 19.16 -7.59 4.84
C LEU A 169 20.10 -6.81 3.92
N THR A 170 19.74 -5.60 3.55
CA THR A 170 20.56 -4.75 2.64
C THR A 170 21.92 -4.40 3.27
N GLU A 171 21.96 -4.05 4.55
CA GLU A 171 23.22 -3.80 5.26
C GLU A 171 24.13 -5.05 5.31
N GLU A 172 23.56 -6.21 5.63
CA GLU A 172 24.31 -7.45 5.74
C GLU A 172 24.76 -7.96 4.36
N VAL A 173 23.93 -7.83 3.31
CA VAL A 173 24.33 -8.04 1.91
C VAL A 173 25.51 -7.17 1.52
N ARG A 174 25.46 -5.87 1.84
CA ARG A 174 26.55 -4.93 1.55
C ARG A 174 27.85 -5.31 2.24
N LEU A 175 27.79 -5.77 3.50
CA LEU A 175 28.97 -6.25 4.23
C LEU A 175 29.61 -7.48 3.56
N VAL A 176 28.80 -8.45 3.11
CA VAL A 176 29.28 -9.62 2.38
C VAL A 176 29.89 -9.20 1.03
N LYS A 177 29.21 -8.34 0.27
CA LYS A 177 29.74 -7.82 -1.01
C LYS A 177 31.09 -7.13 -0.87
N VAL A 178 31.30 -6.33 0.20
CA VAL A 178 32.62 -5.73 0.49
C VAL A 178 33.69 -6.78 0.65
N ARG A 179 33.42 -7.85 1.44
CA ARG A 179 34.37 -8.95 1.66
C ARG A 179 34.67 -9.71 0.37
N GLN A 180 33.65 -9.94 -0.45
CA GLN A 180 33.76 -10.64 -1.73
C GLN A 180 34.21 -9.74 -2.89
N ARG A 181 34.41 -8.43 -2.66
CA ARG A 181 34.75 -7.43 -3.68
C ARG A 181 33.72 -7.35 -4.82
N LYS A 182 32.44 -7.58 -4.51
CA LYS A 182 31.35 -7.46 -5.47
C LYS A 182 30.82 -6.01 -5.56
N PRO A 183 30.28 -5.60 -6.70
CA PRO A 183 29.76 -4.25 -6.88
C PRO A 183 28.50 -4.03 -6.04
N PHE A 184 28.25 -2.78 -5.66
CA PHE A 184 27.03 -2.37 -5.01
C PHE A 184 25.90 -2.22 -6.03
N GLY A 185 24.71 -2.67 -5.67
CA GLY A 185 23.47 -2.48 -6.42
C GLY A 185 22.71 -1.23 -6.01
N HIS A 186 21.53 -1.04 -6.61
CA HIS A 186 20.69 0.13 -6.34
C HIS A 186 20.17 0.16 -4.89
N MET A 187 19.84 -0.97 -4.28
CA MET A 187 19.41 -1.05 -2.88
C MET A 187 20.55 -0.70 -1.92
N ASP A 188 21.78 -1.19 -2.18
CA ASP A 188 22.94 -0.84 -1.39
C ASP A 188 23.19 0.67 -1.36
N MET A 189 23.08 1.31 -2.52
CA MET A 189 23.29 2.76 -2.64
C MET A 189 22.13 3.56 -2.07
N GLY A 190 20.89 3.09 -2.30
CA GLY A 190 19.68 3.73 -1.79
C GLY A 190 19.68 3.83 -0.26
N SER A 191 20.00 2.72 0.43
CA SER A 191 20.01 2.67 1.90
C SER A 191 21.12 3.51 2.55
N LEU A 192 22.15 3.91 1.80
CA LEU A 192 23.16 4.85 2.26
C LEU A 192 22.68 6.31 2.24
N LEU A 193 21.67 6.62 1.42
CA LEU A 193 21.09 7.96 1.29
C LEU A 193 19.92 8.18 2.25
N LEU A 194 19.09 7.16 2.40
CA LEU A 194 17.88 7.18 3.23
C LEU A 194 17.59 5.76 3.71
N PRO A 195 17.30 5.52 5.00
CA PRO A 195 16.90 4.19 5.47
C PRO A 195 15.71 3.63 4.67
N LEU A 196 15.79 2.36 4.29
CA LEU A 196 14.70 1.65 3.58
C LEU A 196 13.50 1.38 4.50
N GLY A 197 13.76 1.29 5.82
CA GLY A 197 12.81 1.13 6.90
C GLY A 197 13.54 1.08 8.23
N THR A 198 13.01 1.71 9.27
CA THR A 198 13.66 1.76 10.60
C THR A 198 13.09 0.74 11.58
N THR A 199 12.01 0.05 11.20
CA THR A 199 11.45 -1.11 11.91
C THR A 199 11.23 -2.25 10.92
N ASN A 200 11.44 -3.49 11.34
CA ASN A 200 11.14 -4.65 10.50
C ASN A 200 9.64 -4.67 10.15
N GLY A 201 9.33 -4.92 8.88
CA GLY A 201 7.98 -4.91 8.34
C GLY A 201 7.52 -3.56 7.79
N THR A 202 8.22 -2.48 8.12
CA THR A 202 7.94 -1.15 7.53
C THR A 202 8.89 -0.81 6.39
N THR A 203 8.47 0.12 5.54
CA THR A 203 9.24 0.57 4.38
C THR A 203 9.08 2.07 4.14
N ASN A 204 10.12 2.69 3.60
CA ASN A 204 10.11 4.08 3.15
C ASN A 204 9.92 4.18 1.61
N ALA A 205 9.27 3.18 1.01
CA ALA A 205 9.15 3.06 -0.45
C ALA A 205 8.50 4.28 -1.12
N VAL A 206 7.53 4.93 -0.46
CA VAL A 206 6.85 6.13 -1.02
C VAL A 206 7.86 7.27 -1.21
N MET A 207 8.69 7.55 -0.21
CA MET A 207 9.71 8.60 -0.31
C MET A 207 10.77 8.26 -1.36
N PHE A 208 11.20 6.99 -1.43
CA PHE A 208 12.09 6.53 -2.51
C PHE A 208 11.43 6.71 -3.88
N GLY A 209 10.16 6.37 -4.04
CA GLY A 209 9.42 6.58 -5.29
C GLY A 209 9.40 8.05 -5.71
N VAL A 210 9.11 8.95 -4.78
CA VAL A 210 9.12 10.41 -5.03
C VAL A 210 10.54 10.90 -5.35
N ALA A 211 11.56 10.44 -4.62
CA ALA A 211 12.96 10.79 -4.89
C ALA A 211 13.37 10.38 -6.31
N LEU A 212 13.04 9.16 -6.73
CA LEU A 212 13.33 8.65 -8.06
C LEU A 212 12.56 9.40 -9.16
N MET A 213 11.30 9.79 -8.89
CA MET A 213 10.51 10.62 -9.81
C MET A 213 11.15 11.99 -10.06
N ARG A 214 11.85 12.57 -9.09
CA ARG A 214 12.59 13.85 -9.27
C ARG A 214 13.69 13.75 -10.32
N HIS A 215 14.20 12.55 -10.58
CA HIS A 215 15.18 12.27 -11.62
C HIS A 215 14.55 11.95 -12.97
N ARG A 216 13.25 12.18 -13.15
CA ARG A 216 12.49 11.89 -14.37
C ARG A 216 11.68 13.09 -14.82
N THR A 217 11.48 13.20 -16.14
CA THR A 217 10.43 14.06 -16.70
C THR A 217 9.05 13.38 -16.52
N ALA A 218 7.97 14.09 -16.87
CA ALA A 218 6.64 13.52 -16.89
C ALA A 218 6.51 12.30 -17.83
N ASP A 219 7.38 12.17 -18.82
CA ASP A 219 7.44 11.06 -19.79
C ASP A 219 8.52 10.03 -19.45
N LEU A 220 9.04 10.08 -18.21
CA LEU A 220 10.03 9.17 -17.60
C LEU A 220 11.47 9.31 -18.14
N GLU A 221 11.78 10.30 -18.97
CA GLU A 221 13.14 10.57 -19.39
C GLU A 221 14.02 11.00 -18.21
N ILE A 222 15.29 10.57 -18.19
CA ILE A 222 16.23 10.84 -17.10
C ILE A 222 16.64 12.31 -17.09
N VAL A 223 16.49 12.96 -15.91
CA VAL A 223 16.93 14.33 -15.66
C VAL A 223 18.30 14.30 -14.99
N SER A 224 19.29 14.89 -15.64
CA SER A 224 20.69 14.90 -15.16
C SER A 224 20.90 15.78 -13.91
N ARG A 225 20.07 16.82 -13.73
CA ARG A 225 20.14 17.76 -12.60
C ARG A 225 18.74 17.94 -12.00
N PRO A 226 18.32 17.04 -11.12
CA PRO A 226 17.03 17.14 -10.49
C PRO A 226 16.96 18.36 -9.55
N PRO A 227 15.77 18.94 -9.35
CA PRO A 227 15.59 19.96 -8.34
C PRO A 227 15.87 19.39 -6.95
N ARG A 228 16.41 20.23 -6.06
CA ARG A 228 16.60 19.85 -4.65
C ARG A 228 15.24 19.56 -4.01
N PHE A 229 15.19 18.55 -3.15
CA PHE A 229 14.05 18.30 -2.32
C PHE A 229 14.52 17.64 -1.01
N ASP A 230 13.72 17.80 0.05
CA ASP A 230 14.05 17.24 1.34
C ASP A 230 13.55 15.80 1.44
N LEU A 231 14.46 14.88 1.78
CA LEU A 231 14.14 13.50 2.06
C LEU A 231 13.67 13.39 3.51
N VAL A 232 12.39 13.14 3.71
CA VAL A 232 11.82 12.91 5.03
C VAL A 232 11.61 11.41 5.23
N HIS A 233 12.36 10.82 6.17
CA HIS A 233 12.13 9.43 6.53
C HIS A 233 10.81 9.28 7.29
N HIS A 234 10.00 8.33 6.86
CA HIS A 234 8.80 7.90 7.58
C HIS A 234 8.57 6.41 7.31
N ASP A 235 8.23 5.68 8.37
CA ASP A 235 7.85 4.29 8.22
C ASP A 235 6.41 4.17 7.69
N MET A 236 6.21 3.24 6.76
CA MET A 236 4.91 2.93 6.17
C MET A 236 4.68 1.42 6.27
N ASP A 237 3.48 1.03 6.60
CA ASP A 237 3.02 -0.34 6.44
C ASP A 237 2.53 -0.58 5.00
N ALA A 238 2.77 -1.76 4.45
CA ALA A 238 2.29 -2.11 3.13
C ALA A 238 0.79 -2.41 3.19
N PRO A 239 -0.05 -1.93 2.25
CA PRO A 239 -1.47 -2.25 2.25
C PRO A 239 -1.72 -3.69 1.78
N ALA A 240 -2.81 -4.30 2.28
CA ALA A 240 -3.29 -5.57 1.77
C ALA A 240 -3.78 -5.41 0.32
N TRP A 241 -3.37 -6.33 -0.57
CA TRP A 241 -3.71 -6.24 -1.98
C TRP A 241 -5.18 -6.51 -2.29
N TRP A 242 -5.88 -7.33 -1.51
CA TRP A 242 -7.34 -7.51 -1.69
C TRP A 242 -8.16 -6.24 -1.43
N HIS A 243 -7.58 -5.22 -0.79
CA HIS A 243 -8.21 -3.89 -0.70
C HIS A 243 -8.15 -3.11 -2.02
N TYR A 244 -7.31 -3.54 -2.98
CA TYR A 244 -7.12 -2.84 -4.24
C TYR A 244 -8.40 -2.78 -5.07
N SER A 245 -9.17 -3.87 -5.14
CA SER A 245 -10.45 -3.94 -5.87
C SER A 245 -11.50 -2.94 -5.34
N ARG A 246 -11.43 -2.61 -4.05
CA ARG A 246 -12.37 -1.68 -3.39
C ARG A 246 -12.02 -0.21 -3.60
N ARG A 247 -10.79 0.10 -4.01
CA ARG A 247 -10.27 1.47 -4.07
C ARG A 247 -10.27 2.03 -5.49
N THR A 248 -10.42 3.36 -5.58
CA THR A 248 -10.26 4.13 -6.82
C THR A 248 -8.95 4.93 -6.82
N ASN A 249 -8.39 5.20 -5.64
CA ASN A 249 -7.13 5.90 -5.46
C ASN A 249 -6.16 5.09 -4.58
N LEU A 250 -4.88 5.27 -4.82
CA LEU A 250 -3.80 4.60 -4.10
C LEU A 250 -3.17 5.50 -3.04
N TYR A 251 -2.38 4.89 -2.16
CA TYR A 251 -1.73 5.46 -0.97
C TYR A 251 -2.69 5.79 0.19
N ALA A 252 -2.11 6.03 1.37
CA ALA A 252 -2.87 6.31 2.60
C ALA A 252 -3.72 7.57 2.50
N ASP A 253 -3.27 8.57 1.76
CA ASP A 253 -4.00 9.83 1.51
C ASP A 253 -4.82 9.83 0.21
N GLY A 254 -4.81 8.73 -0.55
CA GLY A 254 -5.60 8.60 -1.78
C GLY A 254 -5.21 9.60 -2.88
N PHE A 255 -3.97 10.06 -2.92
CA PHE A 255 -3.58 11.11 -3.86
C PHE A 255 -3.38 10.62 -5.29
N ALA A 256 -2.93 9.38 -5.49
CA ALA A 256 -2.64 8.85 -6.82
C ALA A 256 -3.81 8.03 -7.39
N PRO A 257 -4.10 8.10 -8.70
CA PRO A 257 -5.12 7.28 -9.32
C PRO A 257 -4.73 5.80 -9.30
N LYS A 258 -5.72 4.90 -9.18
CA LYS A 258 -5.54 3.45 -9.37
C LYS A 258 -5.18 3.15 -10.82
N GLY A 259 -4.34 2.14 -11.06
CA GLY A 259 -4.03 1.63 -12.39
C GLY A 259 -2.67 0.92 -12.45
N HIS A 260 -2.53 0.02 -13.43
CA HIS A 260 -1.33 -0.79 -13.65
C HIS A 260 -0.04 0.05 -13.78
N ARG A 261 -0.11 1.22 -14.42
CA ARG A 261 1.06 2.11 -14.53
C ARG A 261 1.55 2.60 -13.18
N MET A 262 0.64 2.91 -12.26
CA MET A 262 1.01 3.38 -10.91
C MET A 262 1.75 2.30 -10.11
N LEU A 263 1.46 1.01 -10.34
CA LEU A 263 2.22 -0.09 -9.74
C LEU A 263 3.68 -0.12 -10.18
N MET A 264 3.98 0.39 -11.39
CA MET A 264 5.33 0.39 -11.95
C MET A 264 6.25 1.47 -11.38
N GLN A 265 5.74 2.46 -10.63
CA GLN A 265 6.55 3.57 -10.11
C GLN A 265 7.68 3.11 -9.16
N PHE A 266 7.53 1.95 -8.53
CA PHE A 266 8.58 1.35 -7.70
C PHE A 266 9.75 0.75 -8.48
N LEU A 267 9.68 0.78 -9.83
CA LEU A 267 10.71 0.26 -10.73
C LEU A 267 11.61 1.36 -11.33
N LEU A 268 11.52 2.58 -10.84
CA LEU A 268 12.22 3.78 -11.35
C LEU A 268 13.72 3.79 -11.07
N VAL A 269 14.39 2.66 -11.12
CA VAL A 269 15.85 2.63 -11.04
C VAL A 269 16.47 3.16 -12.34
N LYS A 270 17.75 3.55 -12.27
CA LYS A 270 18.45 4.17 -13.40
C LYS A 270 18.49 3.28 -14.64
N GLU A 271 18.57 1.98 -14.45
CA GLU A 271 18.66 0.96 -15.49
C GLU A 271 17.33 0.76 -16.26
N ASN A 272 16.22 1.28 -15.72
CA ASN A 272 14.89 1.19 -16.33
C ASN A 272 14.53 2.52 -17.00
N GLY A 273 14.78 2.60 -18.31
CA GLY A 273 14.38 3.73 -19.15
C GLY A 273 12.89 3.70 -19.52
N PRO A 274 12.37 4.78 -20.14
CA PRO A 274 10.95 4.88 -20.51
C PRO A 274 10.46 3.78 -21.44
N GLU A 275 11.35 3.22 -22.29
CA GLU A 275 11.01 2.13 -23.23
C GLU A 275 10.60 0.87 -22.45
N LYS A 276 11.32 0.52 -21.39
CA LYS A 276 10.99 -0.65 -20.57
C LYS A 276 9.62 -0.53 -19.93
N PHE A 277 9.25 0.65 -19.43
CA PHE A 277 7.92 0.87 -18.86
C PHE A 277 6.80 0.66 -19.89
N ARG A 278 7.03 1.08 -21.15
CA ARG A 278 6.07 0.86 -22.25
C ARG A 278 6.02 -0.60 -22.66
N GLU A 279 7.18 -1.29 -22.70
CA GLU A 279 7.25 -2.73 -22.99
C GLU A 279 6.50 -3.57 -21.95
N TRP A 280 6.60 -3.20 -20.66
CA TRP A 280 5.98 -3.94 -19.57
C TRP A 280 4.51 -3.59 -19.32
N GLU A 281 3.94 -2.66 -20.05
CA GLU A 281 2.60 -2.14 -19.77
C GLU A 281 1.53 -3.26 -19.81
N GLU A 282 1.60 -4.19 -20.77
CA GLU A 282 0.68 -5.33 -20.82
C GLU A 282 0.89 -6.33 -19.69
N GLU A 283 2.13 -6.62 -19.36
CA GLU A 283 2.45 -7.49 -18.22
C GLU A 283 1.91 -6.91 -16.91
N PHE A 284 1.96 -5.59 -16.74
CA PHE A 284 1.44 -4.94 -15.55
C PHE A 284 -0.09 -4.83 -15.54
N ARG A 285 -0.77 -4.89 -16.67
CA ARG A 285 -2.24 -5.11 -16.73
C ARG A 285 -2.60 -6.48 -16.18
N ASP A 286 -1.86 -7.52 -16.55
CA ASP A 286 -2.08 -8.86 -16.02
C ASP A 286 -1.77 -8.96 -14.53
N ILE A 287 -0.70 -8.28 -14.07
CA ILE A 287 -0.37 -8.18 -12.64
C ILE A 287 -1.48 -7.45 -11.88
N GLU A 288 -2.00 -6.34 -12.43
CA GLU A 288 -3.14 -5.63 -11.85
C GLU A 288 -4.38 -6.51 -11.80
N ALA A 289 -4.69 -7.25 -12.87
CA ALA A 289 -5.81 -8.18 -12.92
C ALA A 289 -5.69 -9.26 -11.82
N TRP A 290 -4.49 -9.77 -11.56
CA TRP A 290 -4.29 -10.69 -10.45
C TRP A 290 -4.48 -10.02 -9.09
N ILE A 291 -3.92 -8.83 -8.87
CA ILE A 291 -4.09 -8.10 -7.61
C ILE A 291 -5.58 -7.79 -7.37
N ASP A 292 -6.30 -7.37 -8.40
CA ASP A 292 -7.73 -7.03 -8.34
C ASP A 292 -8.63 -8.26 -8.10
N SER A 293 -8.14 -9.46 -8.44
CA SER A 293 -8.83 -10.75 -8.24
C SER A 293 -8.65 -11.36 -6.84
N LEU A 294 -7.84 -10.74 -5.99
CA LEU A 294 -7.57 -11.29 -4.66
C LEU A 294 -8.73 -11.04 -3.70
N ASP A 295 -9.19 -12.11 -3.09
CA ASP A 295 -10.19 -12.04 -2.02
C ASP A 295 -9.53 -11.93 -0.64
N ALA A 296 -10.22 -11.24 0.25
CA ALA A 296 -9.83 -11.17 1.66
C ALA A 296 -9.94 -12.55 2.32
N PRO A 297 -8.94 -12.96 3.12
CA PRO A 297 -8.97 -14.24 3.79
C PRO A 297 -10.05 -14.27 4.88
N PRO A 298 -10.89 -15.32 4.95
CA PRO A 298 -11.83 -15.46 6.04
C PRO A 298 -11.10 -15.74 7.35
N TRP A 299 -11.67 -15.29 8.48
CA TRP A 299 -11.19 -15.61 9.82
C TRP A 299 -11.19 -17.13 10.04
N PRO A 300 -10.06 -17.76 10.36
CA PRO A 300 -9.95 -19.22 10.38
C PRO A 300 -10.36 -19.87 11.70
N TRP A 301 -10.76 -19.08 12.71
CA TRP A 301 -11.11 -19.59 14.04
C TRP A 301 -12.57 -19.31 14.38
N THR A 302 -13.02 -19.73 15.57
CA THR A 302 -14.38 -19.54 16.06
C THR A 302 -14.73 -18.05 16.24
N VAL A 303 -15.98 -17.70 15.95
CA VAL A 303 -16.59 -16.39 16.17
C VAL A 303 -17.81 -16.56 17.05
N ASP A 304 -17.98 -15.72 18.06
CA ASP A 304 -19.25 -15.58 18.77
C ASP A 304 -20.25 -14.81 17.88
N LYS A 305 -21.11 -15.55 17.21
CA LYS A 305 -22.08 -14.98 16.26
C LYS A 305 -23.04 -13.99 16.90
N SER A 306 -23.41 -14.19 18.16
CA SER A 306 -24.34 -13.29 18.87
C SER A 306 -23.66 -11.97 19.19
N LEU A 307 -22.42 -12.04 19.68
CA LEU A 307 -21.60 -10.86 19.96
C LEU A 307 -21.24 -10.11 18.66
N ALA A 308 -20.86 -10.82 17.60
CA ALA A 308 -20.56 -10.24 16.29
C ALA A 308 -21.77 -9.50 15.69
N GLU A 309 -22.98 -10.04 15.84
CA GLU A 309 -24.21 -9.37 15.35
C GLU A 309 -24.48 -8.06 16.12
N ARG A 310 -24.27 -8.05 17.43
CA ARG A 310 -24.30 -6.79 18.21
C ARG A 310 -23.25 -5.81 17.70
N GLY A 311 -22.03 -6.30 17.47
CA GLY A 311 -20.92 -5.50 16.92
C GLY A 311 -21.24 -4.93 15.54
N ARG A 312 -21.92 -5.68 14.69
CA ARG A 312 -22.38 -5.21 13.37
C ARG A 312 -23.29 -3.98 13.47
N VAL A 313 -24.21 -3.97 14.41
CA VAL A 313 -25.10 -2.81 14.64
C VAL A 313 -24.31 -1.60 15.12
N LEU A 314 -23.41 -1.78 16.08
CA LEU A 314 -22.55 -0.72 16.60
C LEU A 314 -21.60 -0.17 15.51
N PHE A 315 -20.99 -1.05 14.74
CA PHE A 315 -20.15 -0.68 13.60
C PHE A 315 -20.92 0.14 12.57
N SER A 316 -22.16 -0.25 12.26
CA SER A 316 -23.01 0.50 11.33
C SER A 316 -23.31 1.92 11.82
N THR A 317 -23.39 2.12 13.13
CA THR A 317 -23.67 3.41 13.74
C THR A 317 -22.43 4.31 13.87
N HIS A 318 -21.31 3.73 14.27
CA HIS A 318 -20.13 4.51 14.68
C HIS A 318 -18.95 4.48 13.66
N CYS A 319 -18.87 3.46 12.81
CA CYS A 319 -17.71 3.23 11.95
C CYS A 319 -18.01 3.30 10.45
N ALA A 320 -19.22 2.86 10.05
CA ALA A 320 -19.58 2.70 8.65
C ALA A 320 -19.60 4.02 7.84
N GLY A 321 -19.76 5.16 8.52
CA GLY A 321 -19.70 6.48 7.88
C GLY A 321 -18.38 6.73 7.15
N CYS A 322 -17.27 6.21 7.68
CA CYS A 322 -15.94 6.29 7.09
C CYS A 322 -15.52 5.00 6.38
N HIS A 323 -15.73 3.83 7.02
CA HIS A 323 -15.24 2.54 6.54
C HIS A 323 -16.20 1.79 5.62
N GLY A 324 -17.41 2.30 5.43
CA GLY A 324 -18.42 1.65 4.59
C GLY A 324 -19.16 0.51 5.28
N THR A 325 -19.96 -0.22 4.50
CA THR A 325 -20.79 -1.35 4.96
C THR A 325 -20.31 -2.64 4.32
N TYR A 326 -20.51 -3.76 5.03
CA TYR A 326 -20.08 -5.11 4.64
C TYR A 326 -21.28 -6.06 4.61
N GLY A 327 -21.16 -7.13 3.84
CA GLY A 327 -22.26 -8.03 3.54
C GLY A 327 -23.04 -7.59 2.28
N SER A 328 -24.31 -8.00 2.15
CA SER A 328 -25.11 -7.66 0.98
C SER A 328 -26.28 -6.75 1.38
N PRO A 329 -26.38 -5.54 0.81
CA PRO A 329 -25.39 -4.88 -0.08
C PRO A 329 -24.20 -4.29 0.68
N SER A 330 -23.01 -4.34 0.06
CA SER A 330 -21.82 -3.68 0.57
C SER A 330 -21.60 -2.34 -0.15
N ARG A 331 -21.06 -1.34 0.58
CA ARG A 331 -20.71 -0.05 0.03
C ARG A 331 -19.43 0.47 0.69
N TYR A 332 -18.47 0.87 -0.11
CA TYR A 332 -17.27 1.58 0.33
C TYR A 332 -17.13 2.89 -0.44
N ALA A 333 -17.07 4.01 0.27
CA ALA A 333 -17.09 5.35 -0.34
C ALA A 333 -15.70 5.97 -0.51
N GLU A 334 -14.63 5.29 -0.03
CA GLU A 334 -13.26 5.82 0.00
C GLU A 334 -13.19 7.21 0.67
N THR A 335 -13.82 7.32 1.85
CA THR A 335 -13.90 8.56 2.62
C THR A 335 -12.51 9.03 3.04
N ILE A 336 -12.16 10.30 2.75
CA ILE A 336 -10.95 10.93 3.26
C ILE A 336 -11.33 11.69 4.54
N VAL A 337 -10.72 11.33 5.65
CA VAL A 337 -10.89 12.01 6.94
C VAL A 337 -9.80 13.08 7.05
N PRO A 338 -10.14 14.36 7.33
CA PRO A 338 -9.15 15.41 7.50
C PRO A 338 -8.08 15.02 8.52
N ILE A 339 -6.82 15.41 8.25
CA ILE A 339 -5.68 14.98 9.08
C ILE A 339 -5.82 15.42 10.52
N ASP A 340 -6.36 16.61 10.77
CA ASP A 340 -6.56 17.14 12.13
C ASP A 340 -7.77 16.49 12.84
N GLU A 341 -8.69 15.87 12.10
CA GLU A 341 -9.83 15.12 12.64
C GLU A 341 -9.44 13.68 12.98
N VAL A 342 -8.74 12.98 12.08
CA VAL A 342 -8.27 11.61 12.36
C VAL A 342 -7.16 11.58 13.41
N GLY A 343 -6.33 12.62 13.49
CA GLY A 343 -5.29 12.82 14.49
C GLY A 343 -4.14 11.81 14.47
N THR A 344 -4.07 10.91 13.49
CA THR A 344 -2.97 9.94 13.36
C THR A 344 -1.68 10.62 12.92
N ASP A 345 -0.54 9.92 12.99
CA ASP A 345 0.77 10.48 12.62
C ASP A 345 0.72 11.21 11.27
N ARG A 346 1.19 12.45 11.27
CA ARG A 346 1.11 13.30 10.09
C ARG A 346 2.41 13.42 9.29
N VAL A 347 3.51 12.83 9.79
CA VAL A 347 4.84 12.97 9.15
C VAL A 347 4.79 12.54 7.68
N ARG A 348 4.15 11.40 7.38
CA ARG A 348 3.95 10.93 6.00
C ARG A 348 3.10 11.93 5.18
N PHE A 349 2.05 12.46 5.75
CA PHE A 349 1.14 13.39 5.09
C PHE A 349 1.84 14.70 4.73
N ASP A 350 2.56 15.28 5.69
CA ASP A 350 3.29 16.53 5.56
C ASP A 350 4.57 16.40 4.70
N SER A 351 5.11 15.18 4.55
CA SER A 351 6.34 14.95 3.79
C SER A 351 6.18 15.11 2.27
N LEU A 352 4.96 15.16 1.76
CA LEU A 352 4.65 15.38 0.35
C LEU A 352 3.83 16.65 0.17
N THR A 353 4.31 17.54 -0.67
CA THR A 353 3.59 18.76 -1.05
C THR A 353 2.54 18.47 -2.13
N ALA A 354 1.54 19.35 -2.27
CA ALA A 354 0.58 19.28 -3.37
C ALA A 354 1.26 19.25 -4.76
N ARG A 355 2.39 19.96 -4.88
CA ARG A 355 3.20 19.94 -6.11
C ARG A 355 3.77 18.55 -6.40
N GLU A 356 4.34 17.86 -5.42
CA GLU A 356 4.94 16.54 -5.59
C GLU A 356 3.89 15.49 -5.93
N ARG A 357 2.74 15.53 -5.25
CA ARG A 357 1.60 14.68 -5.60
C ARG A 357 1.13 14.96 -7.03
N GLY A 358 0.98 16.24 -7.40
CA GLY A 358 0.58 16.65 -8.74
C GLY A 358 1.61 16.27 -9.82
N ASP A 359 2.91 16.35 -9.53
CA ASP A 359 3.95 15.93 -10.46
C ASP A 359 3.84 14.42 -10.78
N LEU A 360 3.56 13.57 -9.78
CA LEU A 360 3.29 12.15 -10.01
C LEU A 360 1.98 11.93 -10.80
N ASN A 361 0.90 12.61 -10.43
CA ASN A 361 -0.39 12.47 -11.10
C ASN A 361 -0.35 12.89 -12.58
N ARG A 362 0.46 13.89 -12.92
CA ARG A 362 0.67 14.35 -14.30
C ARG A 362 1.71 13.55 -15.08
N SER A 363 2.47 12.70 -14.40
CA SER A 363 3.47 11.84 -15.04
C SER A 363 2.81 10.71 -15.87
N TRP A 364 3.63 9.98 -16.61
CA TRP A 364 3.18 8.80 -17.34
C TRP A 364 2.44 7.78 -16.45
N PHE A 365 2.84 7.66 -15.17
CA PHE A 365 2.19 6.77 -14.21
C PHE A 365 0.76 7.19 -13.88
N GLY A 366 0.50 8.47 -13.69
CA GLY A 366 -0.84 8.99 -13.36
C GLY A 366 -1.75 9.18 -14.59
N ARG A 367 -1.15 9.32 -15.78
CA ARG A 367 -1.91 9.44 -17.03
C ARG A 367 -2.48 8.08 -17.44
N GLY A 368 -3.76 7.90 -17.35
CA GLY A 368 -4.46 6.65 -17.67
C GLY A 368 -5.35 6.15 -16.53
N GLY A 369 -5.16 6.67 -15.31
CA GLY A 369 -6.08 6.51 -14.20
C GLY A 369 -6.99 7.73 -14.07
N ALA A 370 -8.17 7.55 -13.50
CA ALA A 370 -9.10 8.63 -13.21
C ALA A 370 -8.92 9.14 -11.77
N GLY A 371 -8.89 10.46 -11.57
CA GLY A 371 -9.17 11.04 -10.26
C GLY A 371 -8.01 11.24 -9.30
N GLY A 372 -6.77 11.42 -9.76
CA GLY A 372 -5.66 11.84 -8.89
C GLY A 372 -5.97 13.15 -8.15
N ARG A 373 -5.58 13.24 -6.86
CA ARG A 373 -5.80 14.40 -5.98
C ARG A 373 -4.47 15.01 -5.60
N ASP A 374 -4.20 16.24 -6.02
CA ASP A 374 -2.91 16.87 -5.73
C ASP A 374 -2.83 17.34 -4.27
N ASP A 375 -3.96 17.68 -3.65
CA ASP A 375 -4.04 18.20 -2.29
C ASP A 375 -5.18 17.52 -1.48
N PRO A 376 -5.04 16.25 -1.11
CA PRO A 376 -6.03 15.60 -0.27
C PRO A 376 -6.03 16.22 1.14
N PRO A 377 -7.19 16.31 1.83
CA PRO A 377 -7.26 16.95 3.15
C PRO A 377 -6.73 16.07 4.31
N GLY A 378 -6.48 14.78 4.07
CA GLY A 378 -6.09 13.84 5.13
C GLY A 378 -5.91 12.42 4.62
N TYR A 379 -6.22 11.44 5.48
CA TYR A 379 -6.09 10.03 5.16
C TYR A 379 -7.41 9.36 4.77
N VAL A 380 -7.32 8.41 3.87
CA VAL A 380 -8.44 7.55 3.48
C VAL A 380 -8.70 6.56 4.60
N ALA A 381 -9.95 6.48 5.07
CA ALA A 381 -10.41 5.38 5.89
C ALA A 381 -10.35 4.09 5.04
N PRO A 382 -9.49 3.10 5.38
CA PRO A 382 -9.31 1.93 4.52
C PRO A 382 -10.54 1.02 4.51
N PRO A 383 -10.74 0.20 3.46
CA PRO A 383 -11.66 -0.91 3.54
C PRO A 383 -11.15 -1.90 4.60
N LEU A 384 -12.08 -2.63 5.23
CA LEU A 384 -11.77 -3.51 6.36
C LEU A 384 -11.98 -5.00 6.03
N ASP A 385 -12.15 -5.34 4.73
CA ASP A 385 -12.19 -6.74 4.31
C ASP A 385 -10.91 -7.45 4.74
N GLY A 386 -11.02 -8.56 5.48
CA GLY A 386 -9.87 -9.31 6.00
C GLY A 386 -8.98 -8.53 6.97
N ILE A 387 -9.50 -7.51 7.61
CA ILE A 387 -8.73 -6.62 8.50
C ILE A 387 -8.01 -7.38 9.62
N TRP A 388 -8.56 -8.50 10.07
CA TRP A 388 -7.95 -9.34 11.08
C TRP A 388 -6.53 -9.80 10.73
N ALA A 389 -6.24 -9.99 9.42
CA ALA A 389 -4.96 -10.49 8.95
C ALA A 389 -3.90 -9.40 8.76
N THR A 390 -4.28 -8.14 8.65
CA THR A 390 -3.41 -7.05 8.18
C THR A 390 -2.60 -6.33 9.27
N ALA A 391 -2.53 -6.92 10.46
CA ALA A 391 -1.71 -6.36 11.54
C ALA A 391 -0.21 -6.24 11.14
N PRO A 392 0.48 -5.15 11.57
CA PRO A 392 0.03 -4.07 12.47
C PRO A 392 -0.85 -3.04 11.76
N TYR A 393 -1.48 -2.17 12.53
CA TYR A 393 -2.48 -1.20 12.05
C TYR A 393 -1.95 0.22 12.00
N PHE A 394 -2.75 1.09 11.39
CA PHE A 394 -2.44 2.44 10.91
C PHE A 394 -1.50 2.44 9.70
N HIS A 395 -1.44 3.58 9.01
CA HIS A 395 -0.62 3.74 7.80
C HIS A 395 0.89 3.52 8.03
N ASN A 396 1.33 3.67 9.27
CA ASN A 396 2.73 3.50 9.70
C ASN A 396 3.00 2.18 10.44
N GLY A 397 1.98 1.34 10.66
CA GLY A 397 2.10 0.08 11.38
C GLY A 397 2.34 0.24 12.89
N SER A 398 1.93 1.37 13.51
CA SER A 398 2.26 1.67 14.91
C SER A 398 1.44 0.89 15.93
N VAL A 399 0.30 0.32 15.54
CA VAL A 399 -0.65 -0.33 16.46
C VAL A 399 -0.69 -1.84 16.23
N PRO A 400 -0.30 -2.68 17.20
CA PRO A 400 -0.07 -4.10 16.98
C PRO A 400 -1.35 -4.95 16.82
N THR A 401 -2.49 -4.55 17.40
CA THR A 401 -3.73 -5.33 17.37
C THR A 401 -4.97 -4.46 17.17
N LEU A 402 -6.07 -5.04 16.66
CA LEU A 402 -7.37 -4.33 16.58
C LEU A 402 -7.91 -3.92 17.96
N TRP A 403 -7.60 -4.71 18.99
CA TRP A 403 -7.93 -4.33 20.36
C TRP A 403 -7.31 -2.96 20.71
N HIS A 404 -6.04 -2.73 20.39
CA HIS A 404 -5.38 -1.44 20.62
C HIS A 404 -5.92 -0.32 19.68
N VAL A 405 -6.43 -0.66 18.50
CA VAL A 405 -7.14 0.32 17.66
C VAL A 405 -8.40 0.81 18.38
N LEU A 406 -9.13 -0.11 19.04
CA LEU A 406 -10.36 0.17 19.77
C LEU A 406 -10.13 0.77 21.18
N HIS A 407 -8.89 0.70 21.70
CA HIS A 407 -8.51 1.21 23.02
C HIS A 407 -7.34 2.20 22.89
N PRO A 408 -7.59 3.44 22.44
CA PRO A 408 -6.53 4.43 22.20
C PRO A 408 -5.61 4.68 23.41
N GLY A 409 -6.16 4.67 24.61
CA GLY A 409 -5.41 4.88 25.86
C GLY A 409 -4.48 3.73 26.26
N GLU A 410 -4.62 2.56 25.66
CA GLU A 410 -3.86 1.34 25.99
C GLU A 410 -2.81 0.99 24.92
N ARG A 411 -2.59 1.84 23.94
CA ARG A 411 -1.59 1.61 22.88
C ARG A 411 -0.18 1.63 23.48
N PRO A 412 0.66 0.61 23.15
CA PRO A 412 1.99 0.50 23.74
C PRO A 412 2.93 1.59 23.21
N VAL A 413 3.78 2.12 24.09
CA VAL A 413 4.82 3.10 23.74
C VAL A 413 5.92 2.45 22.91
N VAL A 414 6.37 1.26 23.32
CA VAL A 414 7.31 0.44 22.57
C VAL A 414 6.79 -0.99 22.57
N TRP A 415 6.85 -1.64 21.41
CA TRP A 415 6.46 -3.04 21.33
C TRP A 415 7.40 -3.83 20.43
N ARG A 416 7.44 -5.13 20.65
CA ARG A 416 8.20 -6.08 19.83
C ARG A 416 7.35 -7.31 19.58
N ARG A 417 7.12 -7.61 18.29
CA ARG A 417 6.38 -8.83 17.91
C ARG A 417 7.17 -10.09 18.13
N THR A 418 6.50 -11.20 18.35
CA THR A 418 7.06 -12.53 18.13
C THR A 418 7.10 -12.84 16.62
N PRO A 419 8.08 -13.60 16.11
CA PRO A 419 8.23 -13.79 14.65
C PRO A 419 7.02 -14.41 13.95
N THR A 420 6.27 -15.28 14.63
CA THR A 420 5.16 -16.05 14.06
C THR A 420 3.88 -16.01 14.88
N GLY A 421 3.91 -15.39 16.05
CA GLY A 421 2.77 -15.36 16.97
C GLY A 421 1.64 -14.46 16.50
N TYR A 422 0.41 -14.94 16.72
CA TYR A 422 -0.81 -14.18 16.46
C TYR A 422 -1.72 -14.21 17.71
N ASP A 423 -2.08 -13.03 18.21
CA ASP A 423 -3.01 -12.87 19.33
C ASP A 423 -4.46 -12.93 18.83
N ARG A 424 -5.11 -14.08 19.03
CA ARG A 424 -6.51 -14.30 18.61
C ARG A 424 -7.52 -13.55 19.46
N ALA A 425 -7.17 -13.22 20.71
CA ALA A 425 -8.05 -12.48 21.61
C ALA A 425 -8.04 -10.99 21.30
N ARG A 426 -6.86 -10.42 21.10
CA ARG A 426 -6.69 -9.00 20.75
C ARG A 426 -6.76 -8.75 19.23
N VAL A 427 -6.78 -9.79 18.43
CA VAL A 427 -6.84 -9.78 16.95
C VAL A 427 -5.68 -8.98 16.35
N GLY A 428 -4.54 -9.63 16.15
CA GLY A 428 -3.35 -9.00 15.60
C GLY A 428 -2.05 -9.69 15.98
N LEU A 429 -0.96 -8.94 16.03
CA LEU A 429 0.36 -9.48 16.34
C LEU A 429 0.44 -9.89 17.81
N GLU A 430 1.01 -11.08 18.07
CA GLU A 430 1.51 -11.37 19.40
C GLU A 430 2.75 -10.50 19.66
N ALA A 431 2.63 -9.54 20.58
CA ALA A 431 3.66 -8.55 20.84
C ALA A 431 3.94 -8.41 22.34
N ALA A 432 5.21 -8.30 22.69
CA ALA A 432 5.64 -7.88 24.01
C ALA A 432 5.68 -6.35 24.05
N GLU A 433 5.13 -5.75 25.10
CA GLU A 433 4.98 -4.32 25.30
C GLU A 433 5.99 -3.80 26.33
N PHE A 434 6.53 -2.62 26.11
CA PHE A 434 7.57 -2.03 26.93
C PHE A 434 7.29 -0.54 27.15
N PRO A 435 7.60 0.02 28.33
CA PRO A 435 7.48 1.46 28.57
C PRO A 435 8.55 2.28 27.83
N SER A 436 9.67 1.66 27.47
CA SER A 436 10.78 2.25 26.70
C SER A 436 11.61 1.15 26.06
N LEU A 437 12.51 1.53 25.14
CA LEU A 437 13.49 0.59 24.61
C LEU A 437 14.32 -0.03 25.75
N PRO A 438 14.67 -1.33 25.70
CA PRO A 438 15.52 -1.98 26.68
C PRO A 438 16.84 -1.22 26.88
N ALA A 439 17.26 -1.12 28.15
CA ALA A 439 18.53 -0.47 28.52
C ALA A 439 19.77 -1.24 28.03
N GLU A 440 19.63 -2.48 27.61
CA GLU A 440 20.69 -3.30 27.06
C GLU A 440 21.24 -2.72 25.75
N LYS A 441 22.51 -2.96 25.50
CA LYS A 441 23.14 -2.51 24.25
C LYS A 441 22.66 -3.34 23.06
N LEU A 442 21.60 -2.88 22.41
CA LEU A 442 21.08 -3.48 21.20
C LEU A 442 21.96 -3.14 19.98
N THR A 443 22.22 -4.13 19.12
CA THR A 443 22.71 -3.87 17.76
C THR A 443 21.66 -3.10 16.95
N THR A 444 22.05 -2.50 15.84
CA THR A 444 21.12 -1.80 14.94
C THR A 444 20.04 -2.74 14.42
N ALA A 445 20.38 -3.97 14.05
CA ALA A 445 19.44 -4.97 13.60
C ALA A 445 18.42 -5.37 14.69
N GLU A 446 18.89 -5.57 15.95
CA GLU A 446 18.01 -5.88 17.07
C GLU A 446 17.07 -4.71 17.39
N ARG A 447 17.56 -3.47 17.33
CA ARG A 447 16.76 -2.28 17.53
C ARG A 447 15.60 -2.17 16.53
N ARG A 448 15.80 -2.57 15.27
CA ARG A 448 14.74 -2.61 14.25
C ARG A 448 13.66 -3.65 14.54
N GLY A 449 13.90 -4.58 15.45
CA GLY A 449 12.87 -5.50 15.94
C GLY A 449 11.87 -4.86 16.91
N TYR A 450 12.13 -3.62 17.39
CA TYR A 450 11.24 -2.88 18.26
C TYR A 450 10.57 -1.75 17.50
N PHE A 451 9.26 -1.62 17.65
CA PHE A 451 8.51 -0.46 17.19
C PHE A 451 8.45 0.55 18.34
N ASP A 452 9.07 1.70 18.15
CA ASP A 452 9.14 2.79 19.14
C ASP A 452 8.26 3.96 18.68
N THR A 453 7.07 4.09 19.24
CA THR A 453 6.07 5.09 18.85
C THR A 453 6.46 6.52 19.22
N THR A 454 7.54 6.72 19.98
CA THR A 454 8.06 8.06 20.31
C THR A 454 8.87 8.69 19.17
N LYS A 455 9.18 7.93 18.14
CA LYS A 455 9.98 8.40 17.00
C LYS A 455 9.10 9.12 15.96
N PRO A 456 9.64 10.12 15.24
CA PRO A 456 8.94 10.78 14.15
C PRO A 456 8.44 9.78 13.12
N GLY A 457 7.22 9.94 12.63
CA GLY A 457 6.60 9.05 11.65
C GLY A 457 6.05 7.75 12.21
N LYS A 458 6.15 7.55 13.55
CA LYS A 458 5.76 6.30 14.21
C LYS A 458 4.71 6.49 15.31
N ALA A 459 4.14 7.67 15.47
CA ALA A 459 3.16 7.90 16.52
C ALA A 459 1.93 6.99 16.36
N ALA A 460 1.45 6.45 17.47
CA ALA A 460 0.24 5.64 17.56
C ALA A 460 -0.97 6.48 18.05
N THR A 461 -0.95 7.79 17.79
CA THR A 461 -2.00 8.75 18.21
C THR A 461 -3.18 8.76 17.25
N GLY A 462 -4.26 9.40 17.67
CA GLY A 462 -5.45 9.67 16.87
C GLY A 462 -6.34 8.45 16.65
N HIS A 463 -7.33 8.59 15.78
CA HIS A 463 -8.39 7.60 15.60
C HIS A 463 -9.06 7.24 16.94
N ASP A 464 -9.43 8.29 17.68
CA ASP A 464 -9.98 8.16 19.04
C ASP A 464 -11.53 7.98 19.03
N PHE A 465 -12.12 7.81 17.84
CA PHE A 465 -13.55 7.57 17.64
C PHE A 465 -14.13 6.40 18.49
N PRO A 466 -13.37 5.30 18.75
CA PRO A 466 -13.83 4.21 19.59
C PRO A 466 -14.04 4.57 21.07
N ASP A 467 -13.56 5.73 21.56
CA ASP A 467 -13.77 6.18 22.93
C ASP A 467 -15.25 6.54 23.22
N ALA A 468 -16.07 6.66 22.16
CA ALA A 468 -17.51 6.78 22.28
C ALA A 468 -18.23 5.47 22.70
N LEU A 469 -17.52 4.32 22.67
CA LEU A 469 -18.03 3.00 22.99
C LEU A 469 -17.61 2.56 24.40
N ASP A 470 -18.49 1.85 25.11
CA ASP A 470 -18.13 1.14 26.33
C ASP A 470 -17.34 -0.14 26.05
N GLU A 471 -16.78 -0.77 27.08
CA GLU A 471 -15.92 -1.97 26.95
C GLU A 471 -16.68 -3.16 26.33
N GLY A 472 -17.97 -3.34 26.65
CA GLY A 472 -18.81 -4.40 26.09
C GLY A 472 -19.15 -4.14 24.61
N GLU A 473 -19.27 -2.88 24.23
CA GLU A 473 -19.48 -2.44 22.85
C GLU A 473 -18.20 -2.59 22.01
N LYS A 474 -17.04 -2.20 22.56
CA LYS A 474 -15.73 -2.43 21.92
C LYS A 474 -15.47 -3.91 21.69
N ALA A 475 -15.78 -4.78 22.68
CA ALA A 475 -15.66 -6.23 22.53
C ALA A 475 -16.59 -6.77 21.43
N ALA A 476 -17.82 -6.27 21.30
CA ALA A 476 -18.75 -6.65 20.26
C ALA A 476 -18.25 -6.20 18.86
N VAL A 477 -17.75 -4.97 18.73
CA VAL A 477 -17.14 -4.47 17.48
C VAL A 477 -15.93 -5.31 17.10
N LEU A 478 -15.03 -5.63 18.06
CA LEU A 478 -13.87 -6.48 17.80
C LEU A 478 -14.28 -7.86 17.26
N GLU A 479 -15.35 -8.45 17.80
CA GLU A 479 -15.85 -9.74 17.34
C GLU A 479 -16.46 -9.65 15.93
N TYR A 480 -17.14 -8.54 15.61
CA TYR A 480 -17.63 -8.29 14.26
C TYR A 480 -16.51 -8.12 13.25
N LEU A 481 -15.42 -7.40 13.59
CA LEU A 481 -14.27 -7.20 12.71
C LEU A 481 -13.60 -8.51 12.29
N LYS A 482 -13.70 -9.59 13.06
CA LYS A 482 -13.27 -10.94 12.66
C LYS A 482 -14.08 -11.51 11.48
N THR A 483 -15.26 -11.01 11.23
CA THR A 483 -16.17 -11.53 10.20
C THR A 483 -16.06 -10.80 8.85
N LEU A 484 -15.24 -9.77 8.78
CA LEU A 484 -15.06 -8.93 7.57
C LEU A 484 -14.06 -9.47 6.56
#